data_45d749d823dda9f07eff5e35da21421f
#
_entry.id   45d749d823dda9f07eff5e35da21421f
#
_cell.length_a   1.000
_cell.length_b   1.000
_cell.length_c   1.000
_cell.angle_alpha   90.00
_cell.angle_beta   90.00
_cell.angle_gamma   90.00
#
_symmetry.space_group_name_H-M   'P 1'
#
loop_
_entity.id
_entity.type
_entity.pdbx_description
1 polymer ?
#
loop_
_entity_poly.entity_id
_entity_poly.type
_entity_poly.pdbx_seq_one_letter_code
_entity_poly.pdbx_strand_id
1 'polypeptide(L)'
;MLHEYRSIAELQSLIQKPLSVKGVVLALPFTQASQAQQAAKLMAQRANYPGLIISVHDEAGIGFNAIVNLVFKATQSTYFAYVAQDAYAGRDWLKLAVQALGEQKSLLGFNDGKWAGALAGFGLARRAWAEQNYQGDFFCPQYLRHYADAELTLLAMQAGLYVYEPNSVLIEVDWNKERSAVDAGDRGVFLERKSHQFAGRITSPQLLNLIS
;
A
#
# COMPACT_ATOMS: atom_id res chain seq x y z
N MET A 1 3.20 -16.69 -5.29
CA MET A 1 2.62 -16.36 -3.98
C MET A 1 1.40 -17.22 -3.70
N LEU A 2 1.04 -17.44 -2.43
CA LEU A 2 -0.26 -17.96 -2.02
C LEU A 2 -1.31 -16.85 -2.06
N HIS A 3 -2.60 -17.23 -2.09
CA HIS A 3 -3.70 -16.29 -2.03
C HIS A 3 -4.78 -16.81 -1.09
N GLU A 4 -5.24 -15.99 -0.15
CA GLU A 4 -6.30 -16.29 0.80
C GLU A 4 -7.31 -15.14 0.88
N TYR A 5 -8.58 -15.50 1.08
CA TYR A 5 -9.62 -14.57 1.49
C TYR A 5 -9.73 -14.58 3.02
N ARG A 6 -9.81 -13.41 3.63
CA ARG A 6 -10.03 -13.25 5.07
C ARG A 6 -11.14 -12.23 5.31
N SER A 7 -11.98 -12.51 6.27
CA SER A 7 -12.94 -11.54 6.78
C SER A 7 -12.28 -10.56 7.75
N ILE A 8 -12.91 -9.41 7.96
CA ILE A 8 -12.49 -8.42 8.95
C ILE A 8 -12.41 -9.07 10.35
N ALA A 9 -13.41 -9.87 10.73
CA ALA A 9 -13.47 -10.54 12.03
C ALA A 9 -12.31 -11.54 12.25
N GLU A 10 -11.97 -12.33 11.22
CA GLU A 10 -10.82 -13.24 11.28
C GLU A 10 -9.51 -12.48 11.50
N LEU A 11 -9.29 -11.38 10.76
CA LEU A 11 -8.09 -10.55 10.92
C LEU A 11 -8.01 -9.91 12.31
N GLN A 12 -9.14 -9.41 12.83
CA GLN A 12 -9.20 -8.86 14.20
C GLN A 12 -8.78 -9.89 15.25
N SER A 13 -9.18 -11.15 15.07
CA SER A 13 -8.79 -12.23 15.98
C SER A 13 -7.29 -12.56 15.95
N LEU A 14 -6.61 -12.26 14.83
CA LEU A 14 -5.18 -12.53 14.66
C LEU A 14 -4.28 -11.42 15.23
N ILE A 15 -4.80 -10.24 15.58
CA ILE A 15 -3.96 -9.11 16.07
C ILE A 15 -3.11 -9.49 17.29
N GLN A 16 -3.67 -10.29 18.22
CA GLN A 16 -2.96 -10.71 19.43
C GLN A 16 -1.90 -11.80 19.15
N LYS A 17 -2.06 -12.53 18.05
CA LYS A 17 -1.13 -13.57 17.60
C LYS A 17 -1.01 -13.52 16.07
N PRO A 18 -0.22 -12.58 15.54
CA PRO A 18 -0.15 -12.35 14.10
C PRO A 18 0.33 -13.55 13.31
N LEU A 19 -0.26 -13.76 12.13
CA LEU A 19 0.13 -14.80 11.19
C LEU A 19 1.53 -14.51 10.64
N SER A 20 2.48 -15.42 10.88
CA SER A 20 3.84 -15.30 10.34
C SER A 20 3.89 -15.77 8.89
N VAL A 21 4.36 -14.91 8.00
CA VAL A 21 4.46 -15.14 6.56
C VAL A 21 5.89 -14.91 6.09
N LYS A 22 6.46 -15.90 5.40
CA LYS A 22 7.80 -15.76 4.79
C LYS A 22 7.73 -14.83 3.58
N GLY A 23 8.59 -13.80 3.55
CA GLY A 23 8.74 -12.87 2.43
C GLY A 23 7.77 -11.70 2.50
N VAL A 24 6.75 -11.67 1.66
CA VAL A 24 5.84 -10.52 1.50
C VAL A 24 4.42 -10.88 1.92
N VAL A 25 3.77 -10.00 2.68
CA VAL A 25 2.31 -9.94 2.79
C VAL A 25 1.82 -8.83 1.89
N LEU A 26 0.84 -9.12 1.04
CA LEU A 26 0.14 -8.16 0.19
C LEU A 26 -1.30 -8.00 0.66
N ALA A 27 -1.68 -6.81 1.10
CA ALA A 27 -3.06 -6.45 1.38
C ALA A 27 -3.79 -6.05 0.09
N LEU A 28 -4.94 -6.68 -0.16
CA LEU A 28 -5.81 -6.43 -1.30
C LEU A 28 -7.24 -6.19 -0.82
N PRO A 29 -7.59 -4.99 -0.35
CA PRO A 29 -8.96 -4.60 -0.08
C PRO A 29 -9.80 -4.58 -1.36
N PHE A 30 -11.07 -5.03 -1.29
CA PHE A 30 -11.93 -5.02 -2.45
C PHE A 30 -13.41 -4.80 -2.09
N THR A 31 -14.17 -4.32 -3.08
CA THR A 31 -15.63 -4.23 -3.08
C THR A 31 -16.25 -5.08 -4.19
N GLN A 32 -15.44 -5.48 -5.20
CA GLN A 32 -15.88 -6.30 -6.33
C GLN A 32 -15.07 -7.60 -6.38
N ALA A 33 -15.69 -8.70 -5.97
CA ALA A 33 -15.03 -9.99 -5.79
C ALA A 33 -14.41 -10.53 -7.09
N SER A 34 -15.07 -10.37 -8.25
CA SER A 34 -14.56 -10.87 -9.54
C SER A 34 -13.26 -10.17 -9.96
N GLN A 35 -13.16 -8.85 -9.76
CA GLN A 35 -11.94 -8.08 -10.04
C GLN A 35 -10.81 -8.49 -9.10
N ALA A 36 -11.09 -8.56 -7.79
CA ALA A 36 -10.11 -8.97 -6.79
C ALA A 36 -9.56 -10.38 -7.06
N GLN A 37 -10.43 -11.33 -7.43
CA GLN A 37 -10.02 -12.69 -7.75
C GLN A 37 -9.10 -12.74 -8.97
N GLN A 38 -9.44 -12.00 -10.03
CA GLN A 38 -8.61 -11.93 -11.23
C GLN A 38 -7.26 -11.27 -10.95
N ALA A 39 -7.25 -10.14 -10.24
CA ALA A 39 -6.04 -9.44 -9.84
C ALA A 39 -5.12 -10.32 -8.97
N ALA A 40 -5.67 -10.93 -7.91
CA ALA A 40 -4.91 -11.81 -7.01
C ALA A 40 -4.31 -13.01 -7.75
N LYS A 41 -5.09 -13.67 -8.63
CA LYS A 41 -4.61 -14.79 -9.45
C LYS A 41 -3.42 -14.38 -10.31
N LEU A 42 -3.52 -13.26 -11.01
CA LEU A 42 -2.49 -12.78 -11.90
C LEU A 42 -1.22 -12.38 -11.12
N MET A 43 -1.40 -11.64 -10.01
CA MET A 43 -0.31 -11.26 -9.12
C MET A 43 0.41 -12.48 -8.54
N ALA A 44 -0.35 -13.48 -8.05
CA ALA A 44 0.24 -14.68 -7.47
C ALA A 44 1.08 -15.47 -8.46
N GLN A 45 0.58 -15.61 -9.71
CA GLN A 45 1.28 -16.34 -10.79
C GLN A 45 2.56 -15.65 -11.26
N ARG A 46 2.60 -14.31 -11.24
CA ARG A 46 3.68 -13.51 -11.83
C ARG A 46 4.67 -12.92 -10.81
N ALA A 47 4.47 -13.16 -9.53
CA ALA A 47 5.29 -12.57 -8.46
C ALA A 47 6.75 -13.01 -8.49
N ASN A 48 7.02 -14.30 -8.79
CA ASN A 48 8.33 -14.95 -8.72
C ASN A 48 9.11 -14.63 -7.41
N TYR A 49 8.36 -14.48 -6.31
CA TYR A 49 8.86 -14.24 -4.96
C TYR A 49 7.89 -14.82 -3.93
N PRO A 50 8.37 -15.37 -2.78
CA PRO A 50 7.50 -15.94 -1.76
C PRO A 50 6.65 -14.89 -1.05
N GLY A 51 5.42 -15.26 -0.71
CA GLY A 51 4.52 -14.40 0.04
C GLY A 51 3.07 -14.86 0.00
N LEU A 52 2.22 -14.06 0.66
CA LEU A 52 0.79 -14.29 0.80
C LEU A 52 0.02 -13.02 0.39
N ILE A 53 -0.93 -13.18 -0.52
CA ILE A 53 -1.94 -12.17 -0.84
C ILE A 53 -3.14 -12.41 0.08
N ILE A 54 -3.54 -11.40 0.83
CA ILE A 54 -4.75 -11.42 1.66
C ILE A 54 -5.78 -10.47 1.04
N SER A 55 -6.81 -11.05 0.46
CA SER A 55 -7.96 -10.32 -0.07
C SER A 55 -9.03 -10.16 1.01
N VAL A 56 -9.49 -8.92 1.21
CA VAL A 56 -10.47 -8.57 2.24
C VAL A 56 -11.62 -7.80 1.63
N HIS A 57 -12.84 -8.32 1.77
CA HIS A 57 -14.05 -7.64 1.32
C HIS A 57 -14.43 -6.51 2.30
N ASP A 58 -14.59 -5.29 1.78
CA ASP A 58 -15.04 -4.14 2.55
C ASP A 58 -16.58 -4.08 2.60
N GLU A 59 -17.19 -5.10 3.21
CA GLU A 59 -18.66 -5.16 3.36
C GLU A 59 -19.21 -4.05 4.27
N ALA A 60 -18.41 -3.67 5.26
CA ALA A 60 -18.80 -2.67 6.26
C ALA A 60 -18.48 -1.24 5.84
N GLY A 61 -17.80 -1.03 4.71
CA GLY A 61 -17.40 0.31 4.24
C GLY A 61 -16.37 1.00 5.15
N ILE A 62 -15.52 0.25 5.87
CA ILE A 62 -14.52 0.82 6.77
C ILE A 62 -13.38 1.53 6.04
N GLY A 63 -13.26 1.30 4.73
CA GLY A 63 -12.32 1.99 3.86
C GLY A 63 -11.01 1.24 3.65
N PHE A 64 -10.35 1.61 2.55
CA PHE A 64 -9.13 0.97 2.08
C PHE A 64 -8.01 0.99 3.13
N ASN A 65 -7.76 2.15 3.74
CA ASN A 65 -6.66 2.34 4.68
C ASN A 65 -6.86 1.54 5.98
N ALA A 66 -8.08 1.47 6.49
CA ALA A 66 -8.41 0.70 7.68
C ALA A 66 -8.19 -0.80 7.45
N ILE A 67 -8.56 -1.33 6.27
CA ILE A 67 -8.33 -2.72 5.93
C ILE A 67 -6.84 -3.01 5.77
N VAL A 68 -6.07 -2.15 5.09
CA VAL A 68 -4.61 -2.29 4.97
C VAL A 68 -3.95 -2.32 6.35
N ASN A 69 -4.34 -1.42 7.26
CA ASN A 69 -3.84 -1.37 8.63
C ASN A 69 -4.21 -2.65 9.40
N LEU A 70 -5.41 -3.18 9.20
CA LEU A 70 -5.85 -4.42 9.83
C LEU A 70 -5.03 -5.62 9.37
N VAL A 71 -4.81 -5.78 8.05
CA VAL A 71 -3.95 -6.84 7.51
C VAL A 71 -2.51 -6.69 8.03
N PHE A 72 -2.01 -5.46 8.10
CA PHE A 72 -0.68 -5.18 8.64
C PHE A 72 -0.54 -5.66 10.10
N LYS A 73 -1.47 -5.31 10.97
CA LYS A 73 -1.46 -5.73 12.38
C LYS A 73 -1.69 -7.23 12.57
N ALA A 74 -2.51 -7.85 11.74
CA ALA A 74 -2.86 -9.27 11.82
C ALA A 74 -1.77 -10.21 11.28
N THR A 75 -0.68 -9.67 10.70
CA THR A 75 0.38 -10.46 10.05
C THR A 75 1.77 -10.02 10.48
N GLN A 76 2.77 -10.90 10.26
CA GLN A 76 4.19 -10.62 10.39
C GLN A 76 4.93 -11.12 9.14
N SER A 77 5.80 -10.27 8.54
CA SER A 77 6.55 -10.57 7.34
C SER A 77 7.78 -9.66 7.21
N THR A 78 8.72 -9.95 6.31
CA THR A 78 9.86 -9.06 6.03
C THR A 78 9.40 -7.79 5.31
N TYR A 79 8.48 -7.97 4.36
CA TYR A 79 7.95 -6.87 3.54
C TYR A 79 6.43 -6.87 3.58
N PHE A 80 5.86 -5.69 3.43
CA PHE A 80 4.42 -5.50 3.33
C PHE A 80 4.10 -4.67 2.09
N ALA A 81 3.08 -5.09 1.33
CA ALA A 81 2.63 -4.41 0.12
C ALA A 81 1.13 -4.12 0.18
N TYR A 82 0.70 -3.13 -0.57
CA TYR A 82 -0.71 -2.74 -0.71
C TYR A 82 -1.04 -2.45 -2.16
N VAL A 83 -2.22 -2.90 -2.57
CA VAL A 83 -2.77 -2.70 -3.93
C VAL A 83 -4.28 -2.63 -3.88
N ALA A 84 -4.90 -2.08 -4.92
CA ALA A 84 -6.35 -2.15 -5.13
C ALA A 84 -6.74 -3.36 -5.99
N GLN A 85 -8.05 -3.66 -6.03
CA GLN A 85 -8.64 -4.81 -6.73
C GLN A 85 -8.47 -4.77 -8.26
N ASP A 86 -8.14 -3.62 -8.82
CA ASP A 86 -7.96 -3.33 -10.25
C ASP A 86 -6.49 -3.29 -10.68
N ALA A 87 -5.59 -3.85 -9.86
CA ALA A 87 -4.18 -3.96 -10.17
C ALA A 87 -3.86 -5.15 -11.09
N TYR A 88 -3.11 -4.90 -12.18
CA TYR A 88 -2.67 -5.92 -13.13
C TYR A 88 -1.16 -6.06 -13.15
N ALA A 89 -0.69 -7.23 -12.70
CA ALA A 89 0.73 -7.49 -12.55
C ALA A 89 1.45 -7.82 -13.86
N GLY A 90 2.62 -7.22 -14.08
CA GLY A 90 3.62 -7.65 -15.04
C GLY A 90 4.37 -8.92 -14.58
N ARG A 91 5.23 -9.48 -15.42
CA ARG A 91 6.09 -10.62 -15.05
C ARG A 91 7.12 -10.18 -14.00
N ASP A 92 7.40 -11.05 -13.05
CA ASP A 92 8.43 -10.87 -12.01
C ASP A 92 8.26 -9.60 -11.16
N TRP A 93 7.09 -8.98 -11.19
CA TRP A 93 6.81 -7.69 -10.58
C TRP A 93 7.31 -7.59 -9.13
N LEU A 94 7.07 -8.63 -8.30
CA LEU A 94 7.44 -8.62 -6.88
C LEU A 94 8.93 -8.91 -6.67
N LYS A 95 9.50 -9.83 -7.46
CA LYS A 95 10.93 -10.10 -7.43
C LYS A 95 11.74 -8.85 -7.77
N LEU A 96 11.37 -8.13 -8.83
CA LEU A 96 12.01 -6.89 -9.25
C LEU A 96 11.88 -5.82 -8.17
N ALA A 97 10.70 -5.69 -7.54
CA ALA A 97 10.50 -4.76 -6.44
C ALA A 97 11.43 -5.03 -5.26
N VAL A 98 11.51 -6.28 -4.81
CA VAL A 98 12.38 -6.63 -3.68
C VAL A 98 13.86 -6.42 -4.02
N GLN A 99 14.27 -6.69 -5.24
CA GLN A 99 15.64 -6.44 -5.71
C GLN A 99 15.96 -4.93 -5.73
N ALA A 100 15.05 -4.10 -6.25
CA ALA A 100 15.23 -2.64 -6.31
C ALA A 100 15.20 -1.98 -4.92
N LEU A 101 14.39 -2.51 -3.98
CA LEU A 101 14.38 -2.04 -2.60
C LEU A 101 15.75 -2.27 -1.94
N GLY A 102 16.46 -3.35 -2.32
CA GLY A 102 17.81 -3.66 -1.84
C GLY A 102 17.90 -3.62 -0.31
N GLU A 103 19.03 -3.22 0.26
CA GLU A 103 19.19 -3.08 1.71
C GLU A 103 18.98 -1.65 2.22
N GLN A 104 19.11 -0.67 1.33
CA GLN A 104 19.17 0.75 1.69
C GLN A 104 17.82 1.47 1.62
N LYS A 105 16.83 0.92 0.90
CA LYS A 105 15.52 1.55 0.72
C LYS A 105 14.45 0.87 1.56
N SER A 106 13.41 1.62 1.91
CA SER A 106 12.34 1.15 2.80
C SER A 106 10.95 1.20 2.18
N LEU A 107 10.74 2.04 1.17
CA LEU A 107 9.51 2.11 0.39
C LEU A 107 9.83 2.10 -1.10
N LEU A 108 9.14 1.23 -1.83
CA LEU A 108 9.15 1.20 -3.29
C LEU A 108 7.77 1.53 -3.82
N GLY A 109 7.71 2.44 -4.80
CA GLY A 109 6.55 2.63 -5.66
C GLY A 109 6.61 1.67 -6.85
N PHE A 110 5.54 0.90 -7.07
CA PHE A 110 5.37 0.12 -8.28
C PHE A 110 5.09 1.02 -9.49
N ASN A 111 5.37 0.52 -10.68
CA ASN A 111 4.89 1.16 -11.90
C ASN A 111 3.39 0.86 -12.06
N ASP A 112 2.56 1.77 -11.59
CA ASP A 112 1.10 1.72 -11.66
C ASP A 112 0.52 2.29 -12.96
N GLY A 113 1.38 2.80 -13.84
CA GLY A 113 0.99 3.43 -15.10
C GLY A 113 0.50 4.87 -14.97
N LYS A 114 0.44 5.43 -13.76
CA LYS A 114 -0.12 6.77 -13.49
C LYS A 114 0.90 7.76 -12.96
N TRP A 115 1.64 7.38 -11.94
CA TRP A 115 2.44 8.32 -11.14
C TRP A 115 3.91 8.38 -11.53
N ALA A 116 4.40 7.42 -12.34
CA ALA A 116 5.80 7.36 -12.82
C ALA A 116 6.84 7.61 -11.71
N GLY A 117 6.58 7.10 -10.52
CA GLY A 117 7.47 7.25 -9.36
C GLY A 117 7.28 8.52 -8.53
N ALA A 118 6.39 9.43 -8.91
CA ALA A 118 6.07 10.60 -8.08
C ALA A 118 5.30 10.23 -6.81
N LEU A 119 4.62 9.08 -6.83
CA LEU A 119 3.81 8.55 -5.73
C LEU A 119 3.86 7.02 -5.76
N ALA A 120 3.90 6.39 -4.58
CA ALA A 120 3.67 4.97 -4.42
C ALA A 120 2.16 4.70 -4.26
N GLY A 121 1.37 4.88 -5.32
CA GLY A 121 -0.07 4.58 -5.33
C GLY A 121 -0.34 3.11 -4.99
N PHE A 122 0.50 2.21 -5.55
CA PHE A 122 0.73 0.85 -5.06
C PHE A 122 2.18 0.75 -4.59
N GLY A 123 2.43 0.12 -3.46
CA GLY A 123 3.77 0.13 -2.86
C GLY A 123 4.16 -1.14 -2.11
N LEU A 124 5.48 -1.30 -1.96
CA LEU A 124 6.12 -2.32 -1.15
C LEU A 124 7.00 -1.65 -0.10
N ALA A 125 6.80 -1.95 1.16
CA ALA A 125 7.59 -1.41 2.26
C ALA A 125 8.34 -2.49 3.03
N ARG A 126 9.52 -2.13 3.60
CA ARG A 126 10.10 -2.89 4.70
C ARG A 126 9.21 -2.74 5.92
N ARG A 127 8.76 -3.86 6.46
CA ARG A 127 7.87 -3.83 7.63
C ARG A 127 8.48 -3.07 8.81
N ALA A 128 9.73 -3.35 9.15
CA ALA A 128 10.41 -2.72 10.28
C ALA A 128 10.48 -1.19 10.20
N TRP A 129 10.51 -0.62 8.99
CA TRP A 129 10.41 0.82 8.79
C TRP A 129 8.95 1.30 8.90
N ALA A 130 8.02 0.58 8.30
CA ALA A 130 6.61 0.97 8.31
C ALA A 130 6.02 1.00 9.73
N GLU A 131 6.38 0.04 10.59
CA GLU A 131 5.94 -0.04 11.99
C GLU A 131 6.28 1.19 12.84
N GLN A 132 7.30 1.97 12.45
CA GLN A 132 7.74 3.15 13.18
C GLN A 132 6.92 4.41 12.84
N ASN A 133 6.10 4.38 11.79
CA ASN A 133 5.51 5.61 11.25
C ASN A 133 4.24 6.06 11.98
N TYR A 134 3.33 5.14 12.32
CA TYR A 134 1.99 5.47 12.84
C TYR A 134 1.58 4.56 14.02
N GLN A 135 2.48 4.37 14.99
CA GLN A 135 2.21 3.61 16.23
C GLN A 135 1.71 2.18 15.95
N GLY A 136 2.27 1.52 14.93
CA GLY A 136 1.90 0.16 14.52
C GLY A 136 0.84 0.07 13.44
N ASP A 137 0.28 1.18 12.95
CA ASP A 137 -0.46 1.25 11.72
C ASP A 137 0.49 1.41 10.51
N PHE A 138 0.10 0.87 9.37
CA PHE A 138 0.85 1.03 8.13
C PHE A 138 0.62 2.40 7.50
N PHE A 139 -0.65 2.79 7.39
CA PHE A 139 -1.10 4.10 6.94
C PHE A 139 -1.56 4.96 8.13
N CYS A 140 -1.44 6.28 8.00
CA CYS A 140 -2.02 7.22 8.94
C CYS A 140 -3.53 6.94 9.09
N PRO A 141 -4.03 6.63 10.30
CA PRO A 141 -5.42 6.21 10.50
C PRO A 141 -6.44 7.34 10.34
N GLN A 142 -6.01 8.58 10.12
CA GLN A 142 -6.90 9.72 9.88
C GLN A 142 -7.48 9.71 8.47
N TYR A 143 -6.86 9.00 7.52
CA TYR A 143 -7.36 8.86 6.15
C TYR A 143 -8.28 7.65 6.01
N LEU A 144 -9.38 7.81 5.29
CA LEU A 144 -10.31 6.74 5.03
C LEU A 144 -9.91 5.91 3.78
N ARG A 145 -9.60 6.57 2.67
CA ARG A 145 -9.37 5.93 1.36
C ARG A 145 -8.20 6.51 0.58
N HIS A 146 -7.99 7.83 0.61
CA HIS A 146 -7.05 8.54 -0.25
C HIS A 146 -5.96 9.25 0.55
N TYR A 147 -4.88 9.65 -0.11
CA TYR A 147 -3.76 10.43 0.42
C TYR A 147 -2.86 9.75 1.47
N ALA A 148 -3.23 8.60 2.02
CA ALA A 148 -2.37 7.91 2.97
C ALA A 148 -1.06 7.42 2.31
N ASP A 149 -1.15 6.95 1.08
CA ASP A 149 -0.04 6.60 0.19
C ASP A 149 0.83 7.80 -0.15
N ALA A 150 0.20 8.96 -0.37
CA ALA A 150 0.91 10.22 -0.63
C ALA A 150 1.76 10.64 0.58
N GLU A 151 1.17 10.68 1.79
CA GLU A 151 1.91 10.98 3.01
C GLU A 151 3.05 9.99 3.25
N LEU A 152 2.78 8.67 3.12
CA LEU A 152 3.80 7.64 3.30
C LEU A 152 4.97 7.80 2.31
N THR A 153 4.66 8.15 1.05
CA THR A 153 5.66 8.41 0.02
C THR A 153 6.54 9.61 0.39
N LEU A 154 5.92 10.72 0.80
CA LEU A 154 6.66 11.93 1.21
C LEU A 154 7.57 11.66 2.42
N LEU A 155 7.14 10.86 3.39
CA LEU A 155 7.97 10.46 4.52
C LEU A 155 9.19 9.64 4.09
N ALA A 156 9.00 8.69 3.17
CA ALA A 156 10.10 7.91 2.65
C ALA A 156 11.08 8.74 1.81
N MET A 157 10.56 9.70 1.01
CA MET A 157 11.39 10.64 0.25
C MET A 157 12.19 11.56 1.16
N GLN A 158 11.57 12.13 2.21
CA GLN A 158 12.25 12.98 3.20
C GLN A 158 13.41 12.25 3.88
N ALA A 159 13.24 10.97 4.15
CA ALA A 159 14.27 10.13 4.76
C ALA A 159 15.32 9.58 3.75
N GLY A 160 15.17 9.84 2.44
CA GLY A 160 16.02 9.27 1.39
C GLY A 160 15.83 7.76 1.18
N LEU A 161 14.72 7.21 1.65
CA LEU A 161 14.42 5.76 1.68
C LEU A 161 13.45 5.31 0.59
N TYR A 162 13.04 6.21 -0.31
CA TYR A 162 12.14 5.91 -1.42
C TYR A 162 12.91 5.43 -2.65
N VAL A 163 12.31 4.50 -3.40
CA VAL A 163 12.77 4.06 -4.73
C VAL A 163 11.57 3.77 -5.63
N TYR A 164 11.72 4.04 -6.93
CA TYR A 164 10.79 3.64 -7.99
C TYR A 164 11.47 2.65 -8.92
N GLU A 165 10.79 1.54 -9.25
CA GLU A 165 11.29 0.55 -10.21
C GLU A 165 10.32 0.44 -11.39
N PRO A 166 10.65 1.01 -12.56
CA PRO A 166 9.75 1.06 -13.71
C PRO A 166 9.41 -0.33 -14.29
N ASN A 167 10.28 -1.33 -14.09
CA ASN A 167 10.03 -2.70 -14.55
C ASN A 167 9.19 -3.52 -13.58
N SER A 168 9.00 -3.03 -12.36
CA SER A 168 8.11 -3.65 -11.37
C SER A 168 6.67 -3.17 -11.59
N VAL A 169 6.00 -3.80 -12.54
CA VAL A 169 4.73 -3.34 -13.12
C VAL A 169 3.53 -3.88 -12.36
N LEU A 170 2.69 -2.99 -11.85
CA LEU A 170 1.36 -3.24 -11.30
C LEU A 170 0.42 -2.14 -11.81
N ILE A 171 -0.06 -2.29 -13.06
CA ILE A 171 -0.91 -1.28 -13.69
C ILE A 171 -2.27 -1.20 -12.99
N GLU A 172 -2.66 -0.02 -12.57
CA GLU A 172 -4.01 0.27 -12.13
C GLU A 172 -4.91 0.51 -13.35
N VAL A 173 -5.96 -0.30 -13.47
CA VAL A 173 -6.94 -0.17 -14.56
C VAL A 173 -8.18 0.53 -14.05
N ASP A 174 -8.36 1.78 -14.48
CA ASP A 174 -9.55 2.56 -14.15
C ASP A 174 -10.76 2.11 -14.96
N TRP A 175 -11.49 1.13 -14.42
CA TRP A 175 -12.77 0.74 -14.98
C TRP A 175 -13.82 1.80 -14.61
N ASN A 176 -14.06 2.77 -15.51
CA ASN A 176 -15.10 3.80 -15.36
C ASN A 176 -15.03 4.61 -14.03
N LYS A 177 -13.85 4.78 -13.46
CA LYS A 177 -13.70 5.68 -12.30
C LYS A 177 -13.87 7.13 -12.76
N GLU A 178 -14.86 7.81 -12.20
CA GLU A 178 -14.97 9.26 -12.37
C GLU A 178 -13.78 9.95 -11.71
N ARG A 179 -13.20 10.96 -12.39
CA ARG A 179 -12.09 11.78 -11.84
C ARG A 179 -12.46 12.52 -10.55
N SER A 180 -13.76 12.62 -10.24
CA SER A 180 -14.32 13.25 -9.04
C SER A 180 -14.31 12.37 -7.78
N ALA A 181 -13.84 11.13 -7.87
CA ALA A 181 -13.95 10.14 -6.78
C ALA A 181 -12.98 10.36 -5.61
N VAL A 182 -12.19 11.43 -5.60
CA VAL A 182 -11.33 11.77 -4.46
C VAL A 182 -12.19 12.25 -3.31
N ASP A 183 -12.13 11.56 -2.17
CA ASP A 183 -12.87 11.92 -0.96
C ASP A 183 -12.46 13.33 -0.48
N ALA A 184 -13.45 14.23 -0.41
CA ALA A 184 -13.21 15.61 0.01
C ALA A 184 -12.75 15.70 1.48
N GLY A 185 -13.18 14.75 2.33
CA GLY A 185 -12.74 14.62 3.70
C GLY A 185 -11.25 14.29 3.80
N ASP A 186 -10.82 13.27 3.07
CA ASP A 186 -9.40 12.87 3.02
C ASP A 186 -8.49 13.98 2.47
N ARG A 187 -8.99 14.73 1.48
CA ARG A 187 -8.27 15.91 0.98
C ARG A 187 -8.12 16.99 2.07
N GLY A 188 -9.17 17.24 2.84
CA GLY A 188 -9.13 18.18 3.97
C GLY A 188 -8.09 17.76 5.01
N VAL A 189 -8.11 16.49 5.41
CA VAL A 189 -7.13 15.90 6.33
C VAL A 189 -5.71 16.05 5.79
N PHE A 190 -5.50 15.75 4.51
CA PHE A 190 -4.17 15.87 3.90
C PHE A 190 -3.65 17.32 3.93
N LEU A 191 -4.47 18.30 3.57
CA LEU A 191 -4.09 19.70 3.55
C LEU A 191 -3.80 20.24 4.98
N GLU A 192 -4.58 19.83 5.96
CA GLU A 192 -4.35 20.16 7.36
C GLU A 192 -3.02 19.57 7.84
N ARG A 193 -2.79 18.27 7.62
CA ARG A 193 -1.55 17.60 8.00
C ARG A 193 -0.33 18.20 7.29
N LYS A 194 -0.48 18.53 6.01
CA LYS A 194 0.53 19.21 5.20
C LYS A 194 0.89 20.60 5.78
N SER A 195 -0.11 21.39 6.21
CA SER A 195 0.14 22.71 6.83
C SER A 195 0.94 22.61 8.13
N HIS A 196 0.85 21.48 8.85
CA HIS A 196 1.65 21.16 10.02
C HIS A 196 2.88 20.28 9.70
N GLN A 197 3.30 20.25 8.41
CA GLN A 197 4.47 19.48 7.95
C GLN A 197 4.40 17.99 8.37
N PHE A 198 3.17 17.41 8.37
CA PHE A 198 2.91 16.04 8.82
C PHE A 198 3.48 15.76 10.22
N ALA A 199 3.11 16.61 11.17
CA ALA A 199 3.63 16.65 12.56
C ALA A 199 5.14 16.96 12.61
N GLY A 200 5.65 17.85 11.76
CA GLY A 200 7.05 18.25 11.70
C GLY A 200 7.99 17.20 11.07
N ARG A 201 7.43 16.14 10.45
CA ARG A 201 8.22 15.03 9.90
C ARG A 201 8.72 15.31 8.48
N ILE A 202 8.11 16.25 7.75
CA ILE A 202 8.50 16.65 6.39
C ILE A 202 8.86 18.12 6.42
N THR A 203 10.15 18.42 6.30
CA THR A 203 10.69 19.77 6.40
C THR A 203 11.11 20.36 5.04
N SER A 204 11.25 19.52 4.00
CA SER A 204 11.61 19.95 2.65
C SER A 204 10.45 20.69 1.98
N PRO A 205 10.61 21.99 1.62
CA PRO A 205 9.59 22.74 0.87
C PRO A 205 9.26 22.11 -0.49
N GLN A 206 10.26 21.50 -1.13
CA GLN A 206 10.09 20.81 -2.42
C GLN A 206 9.13 19.63 -2.29
N LEU A 207 9.28 18.82 -1.23
CA LEU A 207 8.39 17.70 -0.97
C LEU A 207 6.98 18.15 -0.57
N LEU A 208 6.87 19.20 0.24
CA LEU A 208 5.57 19.76 0.60
C LEU A 208 4.79 20.29 -0.63
N ASN A 209 5.49 20.70 -1.68
CA ASN A 209 4.88 21.20 -2.93
C ASN A 209 4.71 20.12 -4.01
N LEU A 210 5.20 18.89 -3.78
CA LEU A 210 5.15 17.82 -4.77
C LEU A 210 3.73 17.34 -5.04
N ILE A 211 2.88 17.33 -4.00
CA ILE A 211 1.49 16.87 -4.07
C ILE A 211 0.59 18.05 -3.65
N SER A 212 -0.27 18.48 -4.55
CA SER A 212 -1.18 19.63 -4.38
C SER A 212 -2.64 19.19 -4.25
#